data_6b5078bcb7a75672e0701b95f6b9e077
#
_entry.id   6b5078bcb7a75672e0701b95f6b9e077
#
_cell.length_a   1.000
_cell.length_b   1.000
_cell.length_c   1.000
_cell.angle_alpha   90.00
_cell.angle_beta   90.00
_cell.angle_gamma   90.00
#
_symmetry.space_group_name_H-M   'P 1'
#
loop_
_entity.id
_entity.type
_entity.pdbx_description
1 polymer ?
#
loop_
_entity_poly.entity_id
_entity_poly.type
_entity_poly.pdbx_seq_one_letter_code
_entity_poly.pdbx_strand_id
1 'polypeptide(L)'
;MNNKSIILSLLAMASLDAMAQRISAKNEIIDCGNVLYESPVTVKFELTNKGNELNIDQVRVSCGCTTVDYPRQTIHRGDPFTVTATYDARQLGHFEKEVALFCNSSTKPFYLKMRGVVVEEANDFTGNFSYKVGGLMVDKNDVEFDDVNRGDYPVQLIHIRNNTPETVSPVIMHLPSYITATVSPTHIAPGKTGVASLKLDSRKLRDLGLTQTSVFLGKKPGEKVSLDKEISVSAVLLPDFDNMSETQLANAPKINLSETTLDLGSFGDKSSKSGIIFIDNTGRSELDIRSMQMFTSGMSVKLNKSKLKPGEQAKLKITVNKKLLRSARSKPRVLMITNDPTQPKVVVKVTVK
;
A
#
# COMPACT_ATOMS: atom_id res chain seq x y z
N MET A 1 -56.59 -33.40 -57.38
CA MET A 1 -55.76 -34.20 -56.48
C MET A 1 -54.54 -33.39 -56.10
N ASN A 2 -54.38 -33.09 -54.83
CA ASN A 2 -53.47 -32.12 -54.29
C ASN A 2 -52.06 -32.60 -54.09
N ASN A 3 -51.10 -31.94 -54.67
CA ASN A 3 -49.71 -32.03 -54.23
C ASN A 3 -49.29 -30.81 -53.49
N LYS A 4 -49.21 -30.93 -52.17
CA LYS A 4 -48.63 -29.93 -51.30
C LYS A 4 -47.11 -30.12 -51.26
N SER A 5 -46.39 -29.27 -51.94
CA SER A 5 -44.95 -29.16 -51.81
C SER A 5 -44.65 -28.43 -50.51
N ILE A 6 -44.01 -29.14 -49.57
CA ILE A 6 -43.47 -28.59 -48.35
C ILE A 6 -42.12 -27.99 -48.68
N ILE A 7 -42.02 -26.70 -48.75
CA ILE A 7 -40.74 -25.97 -48.79
C ILE A 7 -40.21 -25.89 -47.37
N LEU A 8 -39.20 -26.73 -47.10
CA LEU A 8 -38.44 -26.70 -45.85
C LEU A 8 -37.42 -25.55 -45.95
N SER A 9 -37.77 -24.37 -45.46
CA SER A 9 -36.84 -23.24 -45.34
C SER A 9 -35.85 -23.54 -44.21
N LEU A 10 -34.63 -23.90 -44.59
CA LEU A 10 -33.48 -23.96 -43.68
C LEU A 10 -33.16 -22.50 -43.25
N LEU A 11 -33.62 -22.12 -42.06
CA LEU A 11 -33.16 -20.91 -41.40
C LEU A 11 -31.74 -21.20 -40.90
N ALA A 12 -30.73 -20.81 -41.67
CA ALA A 12 -29.37 -20.71 -41.20
C ALA A 12 -29.34 -19.59 -40.13
N MET A 13 -29.42 -19.98 -38.88
CA MET A 13 -29.03 -19.09 -37.80
C MET A 13 -27.53 -18.82 -37.91
N ALA A 14 -27.17 -17.75 -38.57
CA ALA A 14 -25.85 -17.16 -38.39
C ALA A 14 -25.78 -16.76 -36.94
N SER A 15 -25.13 -17.55 -36.09
CA SER A 15 -24.64 -17.14 -34.81
C SER A 15 -23.70 -15.96 -35.07
N LEU A 16 -24.21 -14.76 -34.89
CA LEU A 16 -23.37 -13.61 -34.63
C LEU A 16 -22.61 -13.97 -33.35
N ASP A 17 -21.39 -14.51 -33.51
CA ASP A 17 -20.42 -14.50 -32.46
C ASP A 17 -20.25 -13.03 -32.05
N ALA A 18 -21.03 -12.62 -31.04
CA ALA A 18 -20.77 -11.39 -30.34
C ALA A 18 -19.31 -11.51 -29.88
N MET A 19 -18.44 -10.70 -30.46
CA MET A 19 -17.03 -10.59 -30.06
C MET A 19 -17.04 -10.15 -28.60
N ALA A 20 -17.27 -11.12 -27.73
CA ALA A 20 -17.26 -10.91 -26.28
C ALA A 20 -15.88 -10.37 -25.92
N GLN A 21 -15.88 -9.24 -25.29
CA GLN A 21 -14.67 -8.63 -24.75
C GLN A 21 -13.90 -9.70 -23.97
N ARG A 22 -12.67 -9.96 -24.39
CA ARG A 22 -11.84 -11.04 -23.82
C ARG A 22 -11.12 -10.60 -22.55
N ILE A 23 -11.32 -9.34 -22.12
CA ILE A 23 -10.82 -8.80 -20.87
C ILE A 23 -12.01 -8.59 -19.93
N SER A 24 -11.88 -9.02 -18.69
CA SER A 24 -12.84 -8.74 -17.62
C SER A 24 -12.16 -7.85 -16.60
N ALA A 25 -12.79 -6.73 -16.25
CA ALA A 25 -12.35 -5.84 -15.16
C ALA A 25 -13.24 -6.04 -13.95
N LYS A 26 -12.66 -5.96 -12.75
CA LYS A 26 -13.42 -5.91 -11.51
C LYS A 26 -14.24 -4.61 -11.43
N ASN A 27 -13.61 -3.50 -11.84
CA ASN A 27 -14.24 -2.20 -12.03
C ASN A 27 -13.63 -1.54 -13.28
N GLU A 28 -14.46 -1.19 -14.25
CA GLU A 28 -14.03 -0.43 -15.44
C GLU A 28 -13.96 1.06 -15.16
N ILE A 29 -14.71 1.53 -14.14
CA ILE A 29 -14.74 2.91 -13.70
C ILE A 29 -14.40 2.97 -12.22
N ILE A 30 -13.40 3.78 -11.87
CA ILE A 30 -13.01 4.05 -10.48
C ILE A 30 -13.33 5.52 -10.16
N ASP A 31 -14.14 5.72 -9.12
CA ASP A 31 -14.43 7.04 -8.58
C ASP A 31 -13.38 7.38 -7.51
N CYS A 32 -12.62 8.45 -7.75
CA CYS A 32 -11.55 8.92 -6.87
C CYS A 32 -12.05 9.88 -5.78
N GLY A 33 -13.35 10.23 -5.81
CA GLY A 33 -13.92 11.22 -4.89
C GLY A 33 -13.28 12.60 -5.04
N ASN A 34 -13.09 13.28 -3.92
CA ASN A 34 -12.39 14.58 -3.89
C ASN A 34 -10.87 14.35 -3.88
N VAL A 35 -10.20 14.90 -4.87
CA VAL A 35 -8.75 14.88 -5.04
C VAL A 35 -8.23 16.29 -4.84
N LEU A 36 -7.15 16.46 -4.11
CA LEU A 36 -6.56 17.77 -3.90
C LEU A 36 -5.80 18.25 -5.13
N TYR A 37 -5.91 19.53 -5.39
CA TYR A 37 -5.14 20.21 -6.43
C TYR A 37 -3.63 19.94 -6.27
N GLU A 38 -2.96 19.65 -7.37
CA GLU A 38 -1.54 19.26 -7.42
C GLU A 38 -1.15 18.02 -6.58
N SER A 39 -2.14 17.23 -6.14
CA SER A 39 -1.90 15.92 -5.50
C SER A 39 -2.22 14.80 -6.48
N PRO A 40 -1.22 14.19 -7.14
CA PRO A 40 -1.47 13.12 -8.10
C PRO A 40 -2.23 11.95 -7.47
N VAL A 41 -3.27 11.49 -8.15
CA VAL A 41 -4.08 10.35 -7.74
C VAL A 41 -3.78 9.14 -8.62
N THR A 42 -3.50 8.01 -7.98
CA THR A 42 -3.19 6.75 -8.65
C THR A 42 -4.28 5.73 -8.36
N VAL A 43 -4.79 5.10 -9.42
CA VAL A 43 -5.77 4.00 -9.33
C VAL A 43 -5.20 2.74 -9.96
N LYS A 44 -5.58 1.57 -9.42
CA LYS A 44 -5.24 0.26 -9.96
C LYS A 44 -6.51 -0.41 -10.48
N PHE A 45 -6.50 -0.78 -11.75
CA PHE A 45 -7.53 -1.58 -12.37
C PHE A 45 -7.12 -3.05 -12.34
N GLU A 46 -7.87 -3.86 -11.61
CA GLU A 46 -7.69 -5.31 -11.53
C GLU A 46 -8.45 -5.95 -12.70
N LEU A 47 -7.71 -6.63 -13.57
CA LEU A 47 -8.20 -7.20 -14.82
C LEU A 47 -7.88 -8.70 -14.88
N THR A 48 -8.64 -9.44 -15.67
CA THR A 48 -8.38 -10.86 -15.94
C THR A 48 -8.51 -11.13 -17.43
N ASN A 49 -7.56 -11.83 -18.01
CA ASN A 49 -7.67 -12.30 -19.38
C ASN A 49 -8.65 -13.49 -19.48
N LYS A 50 -9.79 -13.31 -20.14
CA LYS A 50 -10.78 -14.37 -20.39
C LYS A 50 -10.64 -15.00 -21.77
N GLY A 51 -9.72 -14.48 -22.61
CA GLY A 51 -9.42 -14.99 -23.94
C GLY A 51 -8.25 -15.98 -23.97
N ASN A 52 -7.66 -16.12 -25.15
CA ASN A 52 -6.39 -16.84 -25.34
C ASN A 52 -5.23 -15.94 -24.86
N GLU A 53 -4.05 -16.03 -25.46
CA GLU A 53 -2.93 -15.12 -25.18
C GLU A 53 -3.29 -13.67 -25.48
N LEU A 54 -3.06 -12.79 -24.51
CA LEU A 54 -3.34 -11.38 -24.58
C LEU A 54 -2.03 -10.60 -24.55
N ASN A 55 -1.83 -9.76 -25.56
CA ASN A 55 -0.78 -8.75 -25.59
C ASN A 55 -1.43 -7.37 -25.64
N ILE A 56 -0.95 -6.46 -24.83
CA ILE A 56 -1.34 -5.05 -24.86
C ILE A 56 -0.37 -4.35 -25.80
N ASP A 57 -0.81 -4.09 -27.04
CA ASP A 57 0.04 -3.55 -28.09
C ASP A 57 0.28 -2.04 -27.91
N GLN A 58 -0.76 -1.32 -27.46
CA GLN A 58 -0.70 0.13 -27.23
C GLN A 58 -1.67 0.54 -26.14
N VAL A 59 -1.27 1.54 -25.35
CA VAL A 59 -2.16 2.24 -24.42
C VAL A 59 -2.23 3.71 -24.80
N ARG A 60 -3.44 4.24 -24.88
CA ARG A 60 -3.69 5.68 -25.10
C ARG A 60 -4.45 6.26 -23.94
N VAL A 61 -4.10 7.49 -23.59
CA VAL A 61 -4.77 8.28 -22.53
C VAL A 61 -5.45 9.49 -23.12
N SER A 62 -6.51 9.95 -22.46
CA SER A 62 -7.29 11.13 -22.92
C SER A 62 -6.52 12.45 -22.81
N CYS A 63 -5.45 12.53 -22.01
CA CYS A 63 -4.60 13.72 -21.91
C CYS A 63 -3.18 13.36 -21.46
N GLY A 64 -2.20 14.24 -21.72
CA GLY A 64 -0.83 14.13 -21.20
C GLY A 64 -0.71 14.30 -19.68
N CYS A 65 -1.80 14.64 -19.00
CA CYS A 65 -1.91 14.76 -17.55
C CYS A 65 -2.11 13.41 -16.84
N THR A 66 -2.16 12.30 -17.59
CA THR A 66 -2.35 10.95 -17.09
C THR A 66 -1.22 10.05 -17.58
N THR A 67 -0.58 9.35 -16.67
CA THR A 67 0.43 8.32 -16.98
C THR A 67 -0.13 6.94 -16.67
N VAL A 68 0.29 5.92 -17.43
CA VAL A 68 -0.20 4.56 -17.28
C VAL A 68 0.96 3.57 -17.24
N ASP A 69 0.92 2.67 -16.28
CA ASP A 69 1.79 1.50 -16.20
C ASP A 69 0.96 0.23 -16.40
N TYR A 70 1.47 -0.70 -17.21
CA TYR A 70 0.78 -1.92 -17.61
C TYR A 70 1.76 -3.04 -17.98
N PRO A 71 1.36 -4.33 -17.92
CA PRO A 71 2.20 -5.46 -18.30
C PRO A 71 2.63 -5.39 -19.77
N ARG A 72 3.91 -5.65 -20.03
CA ARG A 72 4.51 -5.70 -21.38
C ARG A 72 4.70 -7.12 -21.90
N GLN A 73 4.59 -8.12 -21.02
CA GLN A 73 4.64 -9.54 -21.36
C GLN A 73 3.26 -10.05 -21.78
N THR A 74 3.27 -11.21 -22.46
CA THR A 74 2.04 -11.95 -22.79
C THR A 74 1.33 -12.39 -21.53
N ILE A 75 0.01 -12.18 -21.48
CA ILE A 75 -0.87 -12.54 -20.36
C ILE A 75 -1.67 -13.77 -20.80
N HIS A 76 -1.49 -14.90 -20.10
CA HIS A 76 -2.15 -16.14 -20.46
C HIS A 76 -3.63 -16.14 -20.06
N ARG A 77 -4.36 -17.10 -20.62
CA ARG A 77 -5.79 -17.26 -20.32
C ARG A 77 -6.00 -17.55 -18.84
N GLY A 78 -6.85 -16.75 -18.21
CA GLY A 78 -7.18 -16.87 -16.79
C GLY A 78 -6.30 -16.01 -15.87
N ASP A 79 -5.15 -15.52 -16.36
CA ASP A 79 -4.23 -14.75 -15.56
C ASP A 79 -4.81 -13.39 -15.18
N PRO A 80 -4.69 -13.01 -13.92
CA PRO A 80 -4.96 -11.63 -13.46
C PRO A 80 -3.82 -10.71 -13.88
N PHE A 81 -4.15 -9.46 -14.16
CA PHE A 81 -3.17 -8.41 -14.40
C PHE A 81 -3.67 -7.06 -13.94
N THR A 82 -2.77 -6.11 -13.74
CA THR A 82 -3.08 -4.78 -13.24
C THR A 82 -2.66 -3.71 -14.23
N VAL A 83 -3.54 -2.74 -14.47
CA VAL A 83 -3.23 -1.49 -15.16
C VAL A 83 -3.32 -0.38 -14.12
N THR A 84 -2.24 0.39 -13.98
CA THR A 84 -2.15 1.47 -13.01
C THR A 84 -2.18 2.81 -13.74
N ALA A 85 -3.14 3.69 -13.42
CA ALA A 85 -3.24 5.03 -14.00
C ALA A 85 -3.01 6.08 -12.92
N THR A 86 -2.21 7.10 -13.24
CA THR A 86 -1.93 8.23 -12.36
C THR A 86 -2.30 9.53 -13.05
N TYR A 87 -3.23 10.29 -12.48
CA TYR A 87 -3.62 11.62 -12.89
C TYR A 87 -2.92 12.68 -12.03
N ASP A 88 -2.38 13.74 -12.63
CA ASP A 88 -1.58 14.76 -11.95
C ASP A 88 -2.38 15.77 -11.12
N ALA A 89 -3.71 15.79 -11.25
CA ALA A 89 -4.65 16.65 -10.52
C ALA A 89 -4.36 18.17 -10.62
N ARG A 90 -3.81 18.63 -11.73
CA ARG A 90 -3.46 20.05 -11.93
C ARG A 90 -4.59 20.92 -12.51
N GLN A 91 -5.79 20.40 -12.61
CA GLN A 91 -6.96 21.14 -13.09
C GLN A 91 -8.10 21.01 -12.08
N LEU A 92 -8.55 22.13 -11.52
CA LEU A 92 -9.68 22.19 -10.59
C LEU A 92 -11.00 21.79 -11.26
N GLY A 93 -11.89 21.20 -10.46
CA GLY A 93 -13.21 20.77 -10.87
C GLY A 93 -13.31 19.30 -11.22
N HIS A 94 -14.42 18.92 -11.85
CA HIS A 94 -14.68 17.55 -12.25
C HIS A 94 -13.69 17.07 -13.29
N PHE A 95 -13.21 15.84 -13.12
CA PHE A 95 -12.40 15.16 -14.12
C PHE A 95 -12.94 13.76 -14.43
N GLU A 96 -12.82 13.38 -15.69
CA GLU A 96 -12.92 12.00 -16.16
C GLU A 96 -11.72 11.75 -17.08
N LYS A 97 -10.89 10.76 -16.73
CA LYS A 97 -9.73 10.37 -17.51
C LYS A 97 -9.94 8.96 -18.03
N GLU A 98 -9.68 8.76 -19.30
CA GLU A 98 -9.89 7.51 -19.99
C GLU A 98 -8.55 6.90 -20.40
N VAL A 99 -8.43 5.59 -20.21
CA VAL A 99 -7.31 4.75 -20.64
C VAL A 99 -7.85 3.74 -21.63
N ALA A 100 -7.40 3.79 -22.87
CA ALA A 100 -7.77 2.86 -23.93
C ALA A 100 -6.65 1.83 -24.12
N LEU A 101 -6.95 0.55 -23.86
CA LEU A 101 -6.05 -0.57 -24.07
C LEU A 101 -6.30 -1.18 -25.46
N PHE A 102 -5.33 -1.09 -26.36
CA PHE A 102 -5.35 -1.76 -27.66
C PHE A 102 -4.61 -3.08 -27.53
N CYS A 103 -5.33 -4.15 -27.81
CA CYS A 103 -4.85 -5.51 -27.59
C CYS A 103 -4.99 -6.36 -28.86
N ASN A 104 -4.11 -7.34 -29.03
CA ASN A 104 -4.16 -8.31 -30.14
C ASN A 104 -5.48 -9.11 -30.21
N SER A 105 -6.27 -9.12 -29.15
CA SER A 105 -7.49 -9.93 -29.03
C SER A 105 -8.74 -9.27 -29.59
N SER A 106 -8.70 -7.97 -29.94
CA SER A 106 -9.86 -7.19 -30.41
C SER A 106 -9.42 -6.03 -31.27
N THR A 107 -10.23 -5.72 -32.29
CA THR A 107 -10.07 -4.49 -33.11
C THR A 107 -10.55 -3.24 -32.39
N LYS A 108 -11.34 -3.40 -31.31
CA LYS A 108 -11.83 -2.31 -30.49
C LYS A 108 -11.00 -2.24 -29.19
N PRO A 109 -10.58 -1.05 -28.75
CA PRO A 109 -9.90 -0.89 -27.49
C PRO A 109 -10.81 -1.23 -26.30
N PHE A 110 -10.20 -1.70 -25.20
CA PHE A 110 -10.86 -1.83 -23.91
C PHE A 110 -10.65 -0.56 -23.12
N TYR A 111 -11.74 0.02 -22.61
CA TYR A 111 -11.69 1.30 -21.93
C TYR A 111 -11.77 1.15 -20.40
N LEU A 112 -10.88 1.86 -19.73
CA LEU A 112 -10.88 2.04 -18.28
C LEU A 112 -11.02 3.53 -17.97
N LYS A 113 -11.74 3.88 -16.92
CA LYS A 113 -12.00 5.27 -16.55
C LYS A 113 -11.71 5.54 -15.09
N MET A 114 -11.12 6.67 -14.81
CA MET A 114 -11.05 7.26 -13.48
C MET A 114 -11.72 8.62 -13.48
N ARG A 115 -12.50 8.91 -12.46
CA ARG A 115 -13.23 10.19 -12.34
C ARG A 115 -13.19 10.69 -10.91
N GLY A 116 -13.44 11.98 -10.72
CA GLY A 116 -13.50 12.62 -9.43
C GLY A 116 -13.64 14.13 -9.55
N VAL A 117 -13.37 14.82 -8.46
CA VAL A 117 -13.38 16.28 -8.40
C VAL A 117 -12.07 16.74 -7.81
N VAL A 118 -11.33 17.59 -8.54
CA VAL A 118 -10.16 18.26 -7.99
C VAL A 118 -10.61 19.51 -7.24
N VAL A 119 -10.29 19.56 -5.96
CA VAL A 119 -10.68 20.65 -5.05
C VAL A 119 -9.43 21.35 -4.49
N GLU A 120 -9.52 22.63 -4.21
CA GLU A 120 -8.42 23.39 -3.61
C GLU A 120 -8.19 23.04 -2.13
N GLU A 121 -9.24 22.68 -1.43
CA GLU A 121 -9.19 22.33 -0.01
C GLU A 121 -9.84 20.96 0.21
N ALA A 122 -9.25 20.13 1.08
CA ALA A 122 -9.92 18.91 1.56
C ALA A 122 -10.97 19.31 2.60
N ASN A 123 -12.14 19.71 2.15
CA ASN A 123 -13.25 20.09 3.05
C ASN A 123 -13.82 18.91 3.84
N ASP A 124 -13.39 17.68 3.55
CA ASP A 124 -13.96 16.46 4.13
C ASP A 124 -13.12 15.86 5.28
N PHE A 125 -12.01 16.50 5.67
CA PHE A 125 -11.25 16.02 6.83
C PHE A 125 -11.97 16.40 8.12
N THR A 126 -12.73 15.46 8.66
CA THR A 126 -13.45 15.57 9.95
C THR A 126 -12.61 15.17 11.17
N GLY A 127 -11.34 14.77 10.92
CA GLY A 127 -10.41 14.34 11.97
C GLY A 127 -9.81 15.51 12.79
N ASN A 128 -9.12 15.14 13.84
CA ASN A 128 -8.48 16.09 14.75
C ASN A 128 -7.03 16.36 14.35
N PHE A 129 -6.61 17.60 14.42
CA PHE A 129 -5.21 18.01 14.31
C PHE A 129 -4.53 17.93 15.69
N SER A 130 -4.08 16.73 16.06
CA SER A 130 -3.64 16.43 17.44
C SER A 130 -2.17 16.72 17.69
N TYR A 131 -1.36 16.92 16.65
CA TYR A 131 0.08 17.06 16.78
C TYR A 131 0.54 18.42 16.28
N LYS A 132 1.50 19.04 17.03
CA LYS A 132 2.17 20.26 16.59
C LYS A 132 3.54 19.90 16.02
N VAL A 133 3.73 20.18 14.72
CA VAL A 133 4.95 19.87 13.97
C VAL A 133 5.42 21.13 13.23
N GLY A 134 6.64 21.60 13.52
CA GLY A 134 7.21 22.78 12.86
C GLY A 134 6.40 24.06 13.04
N GLY A 135 5.56 24.15 14.08
CA GLY A 135 4.65 25.28 14.32
C GLY A 135 3.31 25.17 13.58
N LEU A 136 3.09 24.12 12.80
CA LEU A 136 1.81 23.77 12.18
C LEU A 136 1.12 22.68 12.98
N MET A 137 -0.19 22.53 12.80
CA MET A 137 -0.95 21.42 13.38
C MET A 137 -1.18 20.33 12.33
N VAL A 138 -0.98 19.06 12.70
CA VAL A 138 -1.18 17.91 11.82
C VAL A 138 -2.05 16.84 12.47
N ASP A 139 -2.67 16.00 11.66
CA ASP A 139 -3.47 14.86 12.12
C ASP A 139 -2.62 13.72 12.65
N LYS A 140 -1.43 13.53 12.08
CA LYS A 140 -0.46 12.49 12.46
C LYS A 140 0.98 12.96 12.30
N ASN A 141 1.88 12.45 13.13
CA ASN A 141 3.33 12.65 13.05
C ASN A 141 4.11 11.33 12.97
N ASP A 142 3.39 10.25 12.71
CA ASP A 142 3.90 8.91 12.43
C ASP A 142 3.15 8.35 11.22
N VAL A 143 3.89 8.04 10.15
CA VAL A 143 3.36 7.60 8.86
C VAL A 143 3.82 6.17 8.61
N GLU A 144 2.88 5.25 8.50
CA GLU A 144 3.15 3.85 8.26
C GLU A 144 2.69 3.45 6.86
N PHE A 145 3.62 2.96 6.03
CA PHE A 145 3.34 2.21 4.81
C PHE A 145 3.40 0.72 5.14
N ASP A 146 2.27 0.14 5.50
CA ASP A 146 2.18 -1.25 5.91
C ASP A 146 1.85 -2.16 4.73
N ASP A 147 2.34 -3.41 4.76
CA ASP A 147 2.08 -4.43 3.74
C ASP A 147 2.40 -4.00 2.30
N VAL A 148 3.64 -3.54 2.09
CA VAL A 148 4.11 -3.09 0.79
C VAL A 148 4.77 -4.23 0.03
N ASN A 149 4.31 -4.51 -1.20
CA ASN A 149 4.97 -5.44 -2.10
C ASN A 149 5.96 -4.70 -3.01
N ARG A 150 6.97 -5.42 -3.51
CA ARG A 150 7.93 -4.81 -4.44
C ARG A 150 7.24 -4.43 -5.76
N GLY A 151 7.37 -3.17 -6.14
CA GLY A 151 6.67 -2.57 -7.28
C GLY A 151 5.47 -1.72 -6.90
N ASP A 152 5.03 -1.72 -5.63
CA ASP A 152 3.95 -0.87 -5.15
C ASP A 152 4.39 0.60 -4.99
N TYR A 153 3.39 1.48 -5.12
CA TYR A 153 3.54 2.93 -4.96
C TYR A 153 2.47 3.48 -4.01
N PRO A 154 2.41 3.00 -2.75
CA PRO A 154 1.39 3.48 -1.82
C PRO A 154 1.60 4.96 -1.50
N VAL A 155 0.47 5.63 -1.20
CA VAL A 155 0.43 7.03 -0.80
C VAL A 155 -0.15 7.13 0.61
N GLN A 156 0.49 7.94 1.44
CA GLN A 156 -0.02 8.32 2.74
C GLN A 156 -0.23 9.83 2.80
N LEU A 157 -1.34 10.25 3.42
CA LEU A 157 -1.71 11.64 3.54
C LEU A 157 -1.46 12.15 4.96
N ILE A 158 -0.97 13.37 5.08
CA ILE A 158 -0.86 14.10 6.34
C ILE A 158 -1.66 15.38 6.16
N HIS A 159 -2.73 15.54 6.93
CA HIS A 159 -3.51 16.77 6.93
C HIS A 159 -2.81 17.83 7.78
N ILE A 160 -2.72 19.03 7.24
CA ILE A 160 -2.00 20.15 7.83
C ILE A 160 -2.99 21.29 8.05
N ARG A 161 -2.96 21.91 9.22
CA ARG A 161 -3.68 23.15 9.52
C ARG A 161 -2.69 24.25 9.85
N ASN A 162 -2.80 25.36 9.17
CA ASN A 162 -2.02 26.55 9.49
C ASN A 162 -2.68 27.30 10.66
N ASN A 163 -2.11 27.20 11.84
CA ASN A 163 -2.53 27.93 13.03
C ASN A 163 -1.62 29.15 13.33
N THR A 164 -0.83 29.58 12.34
CA THR A 164 0.00 30.80 12.43
C THR A 164 -0.75 32.00 11.86
N PRO A 165 -0.33 33.24 12.19
CA PRO A 165 -0.96 34.46 11.64
C PRO A 165 -0.58 34.76 10.18
N GLU A 166 0.37 34.03 9.61
CA GLU A 166 0.90 34.26 8.27
C GLU A 166 0.52 33.13 7.31
N THR A 167 0.44 33.42 6.01
CA THR A 167 0.35 32.39 4.98
C THR A 167 1.66 31.61 4.92
N VAL A 168 1.58 30.28 4.94
CA VAL A 168 2.72 29.38 4.90
C VAL A 168 2.77 28.65 3.58
N SER A 169 3.97 28.21 3.18
CA SER A 169 4.21 27.37 1.99
C SER A 169 4.84 26.04 2.44
N PRO A 170 4.08 25.14 3.06
CA PRO A 170 4.66 23.97 3.72
C PRO A 170 5.41 23.06 2.74
N VAL A 171 6.47 22.45 3.26
CA VAL A 171 7.29 21.51 2.49
C VAL A 171 7.73 20.35 3.39
N ILE A 172 7.76 19.16 2.81
CA ILE A 172 8.39 17.99 3.45
C ILE A 172 9.85 17.94 3.01
N MET A 173 10.74 17.94 3.98
CA MET A 173 12.19 18.02 3.80
C MET A 173 12.86 16.71 4.19
N HIS A 174 14.11 16.51 3.73
CA HIS A 174 14.95 15.32 3.97
C HIS A 174 14.30 14.01 3.53
N LEU A 175 13.67 14.04 2.37
CA LEU A 175 13.07 12.86 1.76
C LEU A 175 14.16 11.86 1.37
N PRO A 176 14.06 10.58 1.81
CA PRO A 176 14.91 9.53 1.27
C PRO A 176 14.56 9.26 -0.20
N SER A 177 15.47 8.64 -0.95
CA SER A 177 15.31 8.41 -2.40
C SER A 177 14.07 7.60 -2.79
N TYR A 178 13.53 6.83 -1.85
CA TYR A 178 12.33 6.01 -2.03
C TYR A 178 11.01 6.72 -1.66
N ILE A 179 11.03 7.99 -1.22
CA ILE A 179 9.84 8.77 -0.91
C ILE A 179 9.84 10.06 -1.73
N THR A 180 8.71 10.38 -2.33
CA THR A 180 8.42 11.70 -2.88
C THR A 180 7.26 12.33 -2.10
N ALA A 181 7.23 13.65 -2.00
CA ALA A 181 6.17 14.35 -1.30
C ALA A 181 5.71 15.58 -2.08
N THR A 182 4.41 15.86 -2.01
CA THR A 182 3.78 17.09 -2.50
C THR A 182 2.89 17.66 -1.41
N VAL A 183 2.70 18.98 -1.41
CA VAL A 183 1.77 19.66 -0.48
C VAL A 183 0.77 20.45 -1.31
N SER A 184 -0.51 20.30 -1.01
CA SER A 184 -1.62 21.01 -1.67
C SER A 184 -2.58 21.59 -0.62
N PRO A 185 -3.02 22.86 -0.77
CA PRO A 185 -2.47 23.84 -1.70
C PRO A 185 -1.03 24.21 -1.33
N THR A 186 -0.28 24.76 -2.28
CA THR A 186 1.13 25.18 -2.05
C THR A 186 1.26 26.33 -1.05
N HIS A 187 0.16 27.10 -0.88
CA HIS A 187 0.06 28.21 0.07
C HIS A 187 -1.16 28.00 0.94
N ILE A 188 -0.95 27.90 2.26
CA ILE A 188 -2.03 27.71 3.24
C ILE A 188 -2.18 29.00 4.06
N ALA A 189 -3.30 29.70 3.87
CA ALA A 189 -3.62 30.90 4.63
C ALA A 189 -3.87 30.62 6.13
N PRO A 190 -3.83 31.63 7.01
CA PRO A 190 -4.15 31.47 8.43
C PRO A 190 -5.51 30.80 8.66
N GLY A 191 -5.53 29.78 9.53
CA GLY A 191 -6.73 29.02 9.87
C GLY A 191 -7.18 27.98 8.82
N LYS A 192 -6.56 27.98 7.64
CA LYS A 192 -6.89 27.04 6.53
C LYS A 192 -6.10 25.74 6.65
N THR A 193 -6.55 24.75 5.85
CA THR A 193 -5.98 23.42 5.83
C THR A 193 -5.35 23.08 4.47
N GLY A 194 -4.46 22.10 4.48
CA GLY A 194 -3.87 21.51 3.29
C GLY A 194 -3.49 20.07 3.58
N VAL A 195 -2.93 19.40 2.59
CA VAL A 195 -2.51 18.00 2.70
C VAL A 195 -1.12 17.81 2.12
N ALA A 196 -0.26 17.14 2.85
CA ALA A 196 0.96 16.57 2.31
C ALA A 196 0.70 15.12 1.90
N SER A 197 0.99 14.79 0.64
CA SER A 197 0.94 13.44 0.09
C SER A 197 2.35 12.88 0.01
N LEU A 198 2.61 11.80 0.74
CA LEU A 198 3.86 11.06 0.71
C LEU A 198 3.66 9.80 -0.12
N LYS A 199 4.40 9.67 -1.23
CA LYS A 199 4.36 8.49 -2.12
C LYS A 199 5.65 7.69 -1.96
N LEU A 200 5.51 6.40 -1.65
CA LEU A 200 6.61 5.45 -1.55
C LEU A 200 6.85 4.75 -2.91
N ASP A 201 8.11 4.65 -3.34
CA ASP A 201 8.55 3.74 -4.41
C ASP A 201 9.20 2.50 -3.78
N SER A 202 8.45 1.42 -3.66
CA SER A 202 8.90 0.20 -2.99
C SER A 202 10.05 -0.52 -3.70
N ARG A 203 10.27 -0.26 -4.99
CA ARG A 203 11.43 -0.82 -5.73
C ARG A 203 12.77 -0.32 -5.20
N LYS A 204 12.76 0.85 -4.57
CA LYS A 204 13.94 1.48 -3.99
C LYS A 204 14.20 1.07 -2.54
N LEU A 205 13.29 0.33 -1.91
CA LEU A 205 13.54 -0.29 -0.62
C LEU A 205 14.55 -1.44 -0.80
N ARG A 206 15.58 -1.50 0.03
CA ARG A 206 16.66 -2.50 -0.10
C ARG A 206 16.27 -3.82 0.54
N ASP A 207 15.88 -3.76 1.79
CA ASP A 207 15.72 -4.94 2.65
C ASP A 207 14.25 -5.28 2.89
N LEU A 208 13.96 -6.56 3.05
CA LEU A 208 12.66 -7.05 3.49
C LEU A 208 12.41 -6.64 4.95
N GLY A 209 11.14 -6.40 5.26
CA GLY A 209 10.69 -5.99 6.58
C GLY A 209 10.69 -4.49 6.77
N LEU A 210 10.95 -4.05 7.99
CA LEU A 210 10.78 -2.67 8.43
C LEU A 210 11.96 -1.78 8.01
N THR A 211 11.66 -0.77 7.23
CA THR A 211 12.52 0.39 6.98
C THR A 211 11.95 1.59 7.71
N GLN A 212 12.76 2.27 8.51
CA GLN A 212 12.36 3.47 9.26
C GLN A 212 13.23 4.66 8.90
N THR A 213 12.60 5.83 8.81
CA THR A 213 13.28 7.10 8.55
C THR A 213 12.49 8.24 9.20
N SER A 214 13.08 9.44 9.16
CA SER A 214 12.40 10.68 9.56
C SER A 214 12.40 11.65 8.39
N VAL A 215 11.27 12.29 8.17
CA VAL A 215 11.13 13.46 7.30
C VAL A 215 10.74 14.67 8.16
N PHE A 216 10.83 15.87 7.62
CA PHE A 216 10.61 17.09 8.42
C PHE A 216 9.64 18.01 7.71
N LEU A 217 8.61 18.48 8.43
CA LEU A 217 7.65 19.46 7.92
C LEU A 217 8.13 20.88 8.24
N GLY A 218 8.49 21.63 7.20
CA GLY A 218 8.82 23.05 7.30
C GLY A 218 7.65 23.94 6.88
N LYS A 219 7.59 25.17 7.39
CA LYS A 219 6.61 26.19 6.98
C LYS A 219 6.93 26.81 5.62
N LYS A 220 8.18 26.71 5.17
CA LYS A 220 8.66 27.22 3.88
C LYS A 220 9.86 26.44 3.39
N PRO A 221 10.13 26.41 2.07
CA PRO A 221 11.34 25.83 1.52
C PRO A 221 12.61 26.44 2.09
N GLY A 222 13.65 25.61 2.30
CA GLY A 222 14.94 26.05 2.83
C GLY A 222 14.96 26.32 4.34
N GLU A 223 13.89 25.98 5.05
CA GLU A 223 13.85 26.10 6.50
C GLU A 223 14.79 25.10 7.18
N LYS A 224 15.46 25.52 8.26
CA LYS A 224 16.36 24.64 9.00
C LYS A 224 15.56 23.52 9.69
N VAL A 225 16.05 22.28 9.61
CA VAL A 225 15.44 21.14 10.30
C VAL A 225 15.74 21.16 11.80
N SER A 226 14.78 20.64 12.57
CA SER A 226 14.84 20.52 14.02
C SER A 226 13.87 19.43 14.48
N LEU A 227 14.06 18.90 15.68
CA LEU A 227 13.27 17.77 16.20
C LEU A 227 11.76 18.06 16.31
N ASP A 228 11.37 19.33 16.51
CA ASP A 228 9.97 19.74 16.56
C ASP A 228 9.25 19.66 15.20
N LYS A 229 10.02 19.51 14.09
CA LYS A 229 9.52 19.34 12.73
C LYS A 229 9.47 17.89 12.25
N GLU A 230 9.92 16.97 13.08
CA GLU A 230 10.10 15.56 12.72
C GLU A 230 8.76 14.84 12.57
N ILE A 231 8.66 14.07 11.48
CA ILE A 231 7.60 13.10 11.22
C ILE A 231 8.30 11.77 10.99
N SER A 232 7.94 10.77 11.81
CA SER A 232 8.44 9.41 11.65
C SER A 232 7.78 8.77 10.43
N VAL A 233 8.56 8.02 9.64
CA VAL A 233 8.04 7.27 8.49
C VAL A 233 8.57 5.85 8.55
N SER A 234 7.67 4.88 8.41
CA SER A 234 8.01 3.46 8.34
C SER A 234 7.37 2.80 7.13
N ALA A 235 8.06 1.80 6.59
CA ALA A 235 7.55 0.96 5.51
C ALA A 235 7.90 -0.50 5.81
N VAL A 236 6.98 -1.43 5.54
CA VAL A 236 7.20 -2.86 5.70
C VAL A 236 7.15 -3.53 4.34
N LEU A 237 8.33 -3.88 3.79
CA LEU A 237 8.43 -4.59 2.51
C LEU A 237 8.26 -6.09 2.75
N LEU A 238 7.28 -6.69 2.07
CA LEU A 238 6.98 -8.11 2.15
C LEU A 238 7.81 -8.93 1.15
N PRO A 239 8.07 -10.22 1.45
CA PRO A 239 8.56 -11.19 0.48
C PRO A 239 7.54 -11.40 -0.65
N ASP A 240 8.06 -11.70 -1.83
CA ASP A 240 7.25 -12.07 -3.00
C ASP A 240 7.10 -13.60 -3.07
N PHE A 241 5.86 -14.05 -3.30
CA PHE A 241 5.48 -15.46 -3.44
C PHE A 241 4.67 -15.74 -4.73
N ASP A 242 4.53 -14.75 -5.61
CA ASP A 242 3.67 -14.83 -6.80
C ASP A 242 4.07 -15.94 -7.78
N ASN A 243 5.36 -16.35 -7.74
CA ASN A 243 5.90 -17.40 -8.63
C ASN A 243 5.90 -18.81 -8.02
N MET A 244 5.23 -19.03 -6.89
CA MET A 244 5.15 -20.35 -6.28
C MET A 244 4.11 -21.24 -6.97
N SER A 245 4.51 -22.47 -7.31
CA SER A 245 3.59 -23.49 -7.83
C SER A 245 2.64 -23.99 -6.74
N GLU A 246 1.50 -24.58 -7.13
CA GLU A 246 0.55 -25.19 -6.19
C GLU A 246 1.22 -26.24 -5.28
N THR A 247 2.14 -27.03 -5.83
CA THR A 247 2.91 -28.02 -5.07
C THR A 247 3.82 -27.35 -4.03
N GLN A 248 4.44 -26.23 -4.36
CA GLN A 248 5.26 -25.46 -3.42
C GLN A 248 4.40 -24.84 -2.33
N LEU A 249 3.24 -24.28 -2.65
CA LEU A 249 2.28 -23.74 -1.69
C LEU A 249 1.74 -24.83 -0.75
N ALA A 250 1.40 -26.01 -1.27
CA ALA A 250 0.91 -27.15 -0.48
C ALA A 250 1.97 -27.70 0.50
N ASN A 251 3.26 -27.55 0.16
CA ASN A 251 4.38 -27.98 0.99
C ASN A 251 5.09 -26.83 1.71
N ALA A 252 4.51 -25.63 1.71
CA ALA A 252 5.10 -24.46 2.34
C ALA A 252 5.25 -24.61 3.87
N PRO A 253 6.15 -23.86 4.48
CA PRO A 253 6.19 -23.73 5.93
C PRO A 253 4.94 -23.02 6.43
N LYS A 254 4.56 -23.25 7.67
CA LYS A 254 3.46 -22.54 8.33
C LYS A 254 3.86 -22.14 9.73
N ILE A 255 3.91 -20.83 9.97
CA ILE A 255 4.20 -20.27 11.28
C ILE A 255 2.94 -20.32 12.15
N ASN A 256 3.11 -20.77 13.38
CA ASN A 256 2.08 -20.70 14.42
C ASN A 256 2.70 -20.14 15.70
N LEU A 257 2.04 -19.18 16.33
CA LEU A 257 2.48 -18.57 17.58
C LEU A 257 1.58 -19.01 18.73
N SER A 258 2.15 -19.23 19.92
CA SER A 258 1.36 -19.48 21.12
C SER A 258 0.42 -18.31 21.45
N GLU A 259 0.82 -17.09 21.13
CA GLU A 259 0.01 -15.88 21.28
C GLU A 259 0.53 -14.76 20.37
N THR A 260 -0.36 -13.87 19.94
CA THR A 260 -0.03 -12.69 19.11
C THR A 260 0.02 -11.39 19.93
N THR A 261 -0.37 -11.46 21.20
CA THR A 261 -0.32 -10.35 22.14
C THR A 261 0.31 -10.83 23.45
N LEU A 262 1.50 -10.34 23.77
CA LEU A 262 2.18 -10.62 25.02
C LEU A 262 1.80 -9.58 26.06
N ASP A 263 1.01 -9.98 27.05
CA ASP A 263 0.69 -9.13 28.19
C ASP A 263 1.69 -9.33 29.33
N LEU A 264 2.45 -8.29 29.63
CA LEU A 264 3.46 -8.30 30.71
C LEU A 264 2.91 -7.72 32.02
N GLY A 265 1.65 -7.28 32.04
CA GLY A 265 1.01 -6.67 33.20
C GLY A 265 1.68 -5.36 33.65
N SER A 266 1.51 -4.97 34.93
CA SER A 266 2.11 -3.74 35.45
C SER A 266 3.60 -3.91 35.77
N PHE A 267 4.42 -2.88 35.54
CA PHE A 267 5.82 -2.85 35.94
C PHE A 267 6.01 -2.98 37.48
N GLY A 268 5.10 -2.39 38.25
CA GLY A 268 5.33 -2.22 39.70
C GLY A 268 6.65 -1.48 39.94
N ASP A 269 7.49 -2.06 40.82
CA ASP A 269 8.83 -1.53 41.17
C ASP A 269 9.93 -1.97 40.19
N LYS A 270 9.61 -2.80 39.19
CA LYS A 270 10.60 -3.33 38.25
C LYS A 270 10.91 -2.30 37.14
N SER A 271 12.18 -2.14 36.82
CA SER A 271 12.65 -1.32 35.70
C SER A 271 12.50 -2.00 34.33
N SER A 272 12.37 -3.33 34.33
CA SER A 272 12.17 -4.12 33.10
C SER A 272 11.28 -5.34 33.36
N LYS A 273 10.61 -5.79 32.30
CA LYS A 273 9.83 -7.03 32.27
C LYS A 273 10.12 -7.82 31.01
N SER A 274 9.97 -9.12 31.09
CA SER A 274 10.12 -10.00 29.93
C SER A 274 9.09 -11.11 29.94
N GLY A 275 8.75 -11.57 28.74
CA GLY A 275 7.92 -12.73 28.49
C GLY A 275 8.47 -13.57 27.33
N ILE A 276 7.89 -14.73 27.13
CA ILE A 276 8.31 -15.68 26.08
C ILE A 276 7.09 -16.08 25.28
N ILE A 277 7.22 -16.03 23.96
CA ILE A 277 6.26 -16.57 23.00
C ILE A 277 6.91 -17.78 22.33
N PHE A 278 6.16 -18.85 22.15
CA PHE A 278 6.58 -20.01 21.39
C PHE A 278 6.15 -19.87 19.95
N ILE A 279 7.05 -20.28 19.05
CA ILE A 279 6.84 -20.26 17.60
C ILE A 279 7.03 -21.69 17.10
N ASP A 280 6.00 -22.24 16.49
CA ASP A 280 5.98 -23.59 15.93
C ASP A 280 5.97 -23.52 14.40
N ASN A 281 6.70 -24.42 13.75
CA ASN A 281 6.51 -24.71 12.33
C ASN A 281 5.53 -25.88 12.17
N THR A 282 4.29 -25.57 11.82
CA THR A 282 3.23 -26.55 11.54
C THR A 282 3.14 -26.93 10.07
N GLY A 283 4.01 -26.36 9.23
CA GLY A 283 4.07 -26.65 7.80
C GLY A 283 4.89 -27.88 7.44
N ARG A 284 5.16 -28.07 6.16
CA ARG A 284 5.84 -29.23 5.61
C ARG A 284 7.27 -29.00 5.17
N SER A 285 7.72 -27.75 5.09
CA SER A 285 9.09 -27.35 4.78
C SER A 285 9.69 -26.48 5.88
N GLU A 286 10.97 -26.17 5.80
CA GLU A 286 11.67 -25.35 6.78
C GLU A 286 11.10 -23.94 6.83
N LEU A 287 10.66 -23.51 8.00
CA LEU A 287 10.28 -22.12 8.29
C LEU A 287 11.53 -21.29 8.55
N ASP A 288 11.70 -20.20 7.83
CA ASP A 288 12.80 -19.26 7.98
C ASP A 288 12.24 -17.88 8.43
N ILE A 289 12.60 -17.47 9.65
CA ILE A 289 12.31 -16.14 10.19
C ILE A 289 13.44 -15.22 9.73
N ARG A 290 13.25 -14.57 8.55
CA ARG A 290 14.29 -13.83 7.82
C ARG A 290 14.65 -12.50 8.45
N SER A 291 13.70 -11.87 9.13
CA SER A 291 13.90 -10.58 9.78
C SER A 291 13.07 -10.50 11.05
N MET A 292 13.64 -9.89 12.08
CA MET A 292 12.96 -9.61 13.34
C MET A 292 13.30 -8.20 13.78
N GLN A 293 12.30 -7.34 13.81
CA GLN A 293 12.48 -5.90 14.00
C GLN A 293 11.47 -5.36 15.02
N MET A 294 11.81 -4.23 15.61
CA MET A 294 10.97 -3.55 16.60
C MET A 294 10.61 -2.16 16.10
N PHE A 295 9.34 -1.81 16.17
CA PHE A 295 8.86 -0.45 15.86
C PHE A 295 9.21 0.57 16.96
N THR A 296 9.52 0.10 18.15
CA THR A 296 9.57 0.95 19.34
C THR A 296 10.91 0.79 20.06
N SER A 297 11.53 1.90 20.43
CA SER A 297 12.68 1.90 21.36
C SER A 297 12.25 1.41 22.74
N GLY A 298 13.21 0.88 23.52
CA GLY A 298 12.97 0.38 24.87
C GLY A 298 12.50 -1.07 24.93
N MET A 299 12.59 -1.78 23.81
CA MET A 299 12.41 -3.23 23.73
C MET A 299 13.69 -3.90 23.27
N SER A 300 13.87 -5.14 23.68
CA SER A 300 14.86 -6.07 23.11
C SER A 300 14.21 -7.42 22.88
N VAL A 301 14.60 -8.07 21.79
CA VAL A 301 14.08 -9.39 21.40
C VAL A 301 15.22 -10.36 21.19
N LYS A 302 15.00 -11.60 21.59
CA LYS A 302 15.95 -12.70 21.39
C LYS A 302 15.20 -13.95 20.94
N LEU A 303 15.51 -14.41 19.74
CA LEU A 303 15.04 -15.67 19.18
C LEU A 303 16.16 -16.71 19.34
N ASN A 304 15.85 -17.89 19.87
CA ASN A 304 16.84 -18.95 20.07
C ASN A 304 17.18 -19.69 18.76
N LYS A 305 16.26 -19.71 17.79
CA LYS A 305 16.43 -20.40 16.51
C LYS A 305 15.57 -19.71 15.44
N SER A 306 16.18 -19.28 14.33
CA SER A 306 15.48 -18.58 13.24
C SER A 306 15.01 -19.52 12.11
N LYS A 307 15.57 -20.75 12.03
CA LYS A 307 15.16 -21.77 11.06
C LYS A 307 14.59 -22.97 11.80
N LEU A 308 13.37 -23.36 11.44
CA LEU A 308 12.62 -24.43 12.11
C LEU A 308 12.23 -25.49 11.09
N LYS A 309 12.67 -26.71 11.28
CA LYS A 309 12.16 -27.85 10.51
C LYS A 309 10.67 -28.09 10.84
N PRO A 310 9.94 -28.84 9.99
CA PRO A 310 8.58 -29.24 10.32
C PRO A 310 8.46 -29.86 11.72
N GLY A 311 7.52 -29.36 12.53
CA GLY A 311 7.30 -29.80 13.90
C GLY A 311 8.26 -29.21 14.96
N GLU A 312 9.27 -28.42 14.56
CA GLU A 312 10.17 -27.79 15.52
C GLU A 312 9.58 -26.49 16.11
N GLN A 313 10.03 -26.20 17.33
CA GLN A 313 9.62 -25.02 18.10
C GLN A 313 10.80 -24.09 18.39
N ALA A 314 10.57 -22.78 18.33
CA ALA A 314 11.49 -21.75 18.82
C ALA A 314 10.87 -20.95 19.98
N LYS A 315 11.75 -20.25 20.72
CA LYS A 315 11.39 -19.36 21.83
C LYS A 315 11.77 -17.92 21.48
N LEU A 316 10.78 -17.05 21.42
CA LEU A 316 10.94 -15.61 21.27
C LEU A 316 10.84 -14.96 22.65
N LYS A 317 11.97 -14.52 23.21
CA LYS A 317 12.00 -13.74 24.45
C LYS A 317 11.93 -12.26 24.10
N ILE A 318 10.94 -11.56 24.67
CA ILE A 318 10.75 -10.12 24.55
C ILE A 318 10.98 -9.49 25.91
N THR A 319 11.83 -8.45 25.98
CA THR A 319 12.10 -7.70 27.19
C THR A 319 11.80 -6.22 26.94
N VAL A 320 11.11 -5.56 27.87
CA VAL A 320 10.74 -4.16 27.82
C VAL A 320 11.37 -3.40 28.97
N ASN A 321 11.79 -2.15 28.71
CA ASN A 321 12.36 -1.24 29.70
C ASN A 321 11.40 -0.07 29.97
N LYS A 322 11.02 0.12 31.24
CA LYS A 322 10.03 1.12 31.69
C LYS A 322 10.38 2.56 31.28
N LYS A 323 11.64 2.95 31.48
CA LYS A 323 12.10 4.33 31.21
C LYS A 323 12.09 4.64 29.71
N LEU A 324 12.56 3.71 28.88
CA LEU A 324 12.68 3.92 27.44
C LEU A 324 11.31 3.84 26.73
N LEU A 325 10.38 2.99 27.22
CA LEU A 325 9.03 2.91 26.65
C LEU A 325 8.20 4.20 26.85
N ARG A 326 8.41 4.94 27.95
CA ARG A 326 7.70 6.21 28.21
C ARG A 326 7.96 7.29 27.16
N SER A 327 9.09 7.22 26.46
CA SER A 327 9.46 8.14 25.38
C SER A 327 9.11 7.62 23.99
N ALA A 328 8.51 6.43 23.90
CA ALA A 328 8.21 5.81 22.61
C ALA A 328 6.98 6.47 21.95
N ARG A 329 7.08 6.75 20.65
CA ARG A 329 5.99 7.35 19.85
C ARG A 329 4.97 6.30 19.39
N SER A 330 5.43 5.08 19.13
CA SER A 330 4.59 3.98 18.62
C SER A 330 4.30 2.94 19.70
N LYS A 331 3.20 2.19 19.52
CA LYS A 331 2.84 1.07 20.41
C LYS A 331 3.87 -0.05 20.32
N PRO A 332 4.27 -0.65 21.47
CA PRO A 332 5.28 -1.71 21.50
C PRO A 332 4.83 -2.93 20.68
N ARG A 333 5.62 -3.30 19.68
CA ARG A 333 5.37 -4.46 18.82
C ARG A 333 6.65 -4.99 18.19
N VAL A 334 6.67 -6.28 17.94
CA VAL A 334 7.74 -6.99 17.23
C VAL A 334 7.22 -7.44 15.89
N LEU A 335 7.95 -7.12 14.82
CA LEU A 335 7.69 -7.58 13.47
C LEU A 335 8.63 -8.73 13.16
N MET A 336 8.09 -9.80 12.57
CA MET A 336 8.85 -10.89 11.97
C MET A 336 8.46 -11.02 10.49
N ILE A 337 9.44 -11.18 9.62
CA ILE A 337 9.27 -11.53 8.21
C ILE A 337 9.65 -12.99 8.04
N THR A 338 8.78 -13.76 7.41
CA THR A 338 8.90 -15.20 7.27
C THR A 338 8.83 -15.64 5.81
N ASN A 339 9.16 -16.90 5.54
CA ASN A 339 8.95 -17.54 4.26
C ASN A 339 7.63 -18.33 4.20
N ASP A 340 6.71 -18.12 5.14
CA ASP A 340 5.35 -18.65 5.06
C ASP A 340 4.52 -17.80 4.07
N PRO A 341 4.05 -18.35 2.93
CA PRO A 341 3.29 -17.57 1.95
C PRO A 341 1.94 -17.09 2.48
N THR A 342 1.39 -17.75 3.50
CA THR A 342 0.11 -17.39 4.10
C THR A 342 0.25 -16.35 5.22
N GLN A 343 1.43 -16.26 5.83
CA GLN A 343 1.77 -15.30 6.88
C GLN A 343 3.19 -14.74 6.68
N PRO A 344 3.44 -13.99 5.58
CA PRO A 344 4.75 -13.42 5.29
C PRO A 344 5.20 -12.39 6.33
N LYS A 345 4.22 -11.78 7.02
CA LYS A 345 4.41 -10.83 8.11
C LYS A 345 3.66 -11.31 9.35
N VAL A 346 4.36 -11.35 10.45
CA VAL A 346 3.81 -11.64 11.77
C VAL A 346 4.13 -10.50 12.72
N VAL A 347 3.11 -9.96 13.39
CA VAL A 347 3.27 -8.89 14.37
C VAL A 347 2.84 -9.39 15.74
N VAL A 348 3.76 -9.31 16.70
CA VAL A 348 3.50 -9.58 18.12
C VAL A 348 3.32 -8.23 18.82
N LYS A 349 2.13 -7.99 19.35
CA LYS A 349 1.83 -6.82 20.18
C LYS A 349 2.33 -7.06 21.60
N VAL A 350 2.83 -6.01 22.25
CA VAL A 350 3.28 -6.10 23.64
C VAL A 350 2.50 -5.08 24.46
N THR A 351 1.82 -5.55 25.52
CA THR A 351 1.11 -4.70 26.45
C THR A 351 1.81 -4.72 27.81
N VAL A 352 1.98 -3.54 28.39
CA VAL A 352 2.56 -3.36 29.72
C VAL A 352 2.02 -2.08 30.35
N LYS A 353 1.70 -2.10 31.62
CA LYS A 353 1.11 -0.95 32.37
C LYS A 353 2.04 -0.41 33.43
#